data_3ce4f64e3fc9fd4ac95905b3f75b1b25
#
_entry.id   3ce4f64e3fc9fd4ac95905b3f75b1b25
#
_cell.length_a   1.000
_cell.length_b   1.000
_cell.length_c   1.000
_cell.angle_alpha   90.00
_cell.angle_beta   90.00
_cell.angle_gamma   90.00
#
_symmetry.space_group_name_H-M   'P 1'
#
loop_
_entity.id
_entity.type
_entity.pdbx_description
1 polymer ?
#
loop_
_entity_poly.entity_id
_entity_poly.type
_entity_poly.pdbx_seq_one_letter_code
_entity_poly.pdbx_strand_id
1 'polypeptide(L)'
;MGTRKTEQPPLWVATADLPSSPGHPFYSKLSAILDAEGFDRFAEDQCRRFYAPTMGRPSLEPGRYFRLLLVGYFEGLDAERGIAWRAADSLAVRRFVRLGIEEAAPDHSTISRTRRLIDVDTHRAIFTWVQQRLVAGGLLKGRTIAIDATTLEANAAMRSIVRRDTG
;
A
#
# COMPACT_ATOMS: atom_id res chain seq x y z
N MET A 1 -2.31 27.38 30.66
CA MET A 1 -1.87 27.66 29.27
C MET A 1 -0.41 27.24 29.14
N GLY A 2 -0.09 26.35 28.22
CA GLY A 2 1.29 25.95 27.96
C GLY A 2 2.04 27.04 27.19
N THR A 3 3.21 27.43 27.66
CA THR A 3 4.10 28.34 26.94
C THR A 3 4.93 27.59 25.91
N ARG A 4 5.03 28.13 24.70
CA ARG A 4 5.86 27.57 23.63
C ARG A 4 7.33 27.66 24.05
N LYS A 5 7.99 26.53 24.25
CA LYS A 5 9.44 26.50 24.45
C LYS A 5 10.14 26.83 23.12
N THR A 6 10.97 27.86 23.13
CA THR A 6 11.87 28.20 22.02
C THR A 6 13.19 27.49 22.26
N GLU A 7 13.22 26.18 22.09
CA GLU A 7 14.48 25.42 22.09
C GLU A 7 14.95 25.30 20.64
N GLN A 8 16.23 25.55 20.42
CA GLN A 8 16.86 25.27 19.15
C GLN A 8 16.81 23.76 18.90
N PRO A 9 16.22 23.28 17.80
CA PRO A 9 16.16 21.85 17.54
C PRO A 9 17.58 21.30 17.45
N PRO A 10 17.84 20.08 17.99
CA PRO A 10 19.13 19.43 17.87
C PRO A 10 19.48 19.24 16.39
N LEU A 11 20.74 19.43 16.04
CA LEU A 11 21.24 19.27 14.67
C LEU A 11 21.13 17.83 14.18
N TRP A 12 21.15 16.89 15.11
CA TRP A 12 21.06 15.44 14.89
C TRP A 12 20.10 14.83 15.89
N VAL A 13 19.22 13.95 15.42
CA VAL A 13 18.35 13.12 16.24
C VAL A 13 18.60 11.66 15.82
N ALA A 14 19.01 10.82 16.76
CA ALA A 14 19.13 9.40 16.47
C ALA A 14 17.76 8.80 16.21
N THR A 15 17.66 7.85 15.29
CA THR A 15 16.40 7.19 14.95
C THR A 15 15.77 6.52 16.18
N ALA A 16 16.61 6.07 17.16
CA ALA A 16 16.18 5.50 18.42
C ALA A 16 15.48 6.51 19.35
N ASP A 17 15.77 7.80 19.19
CA ASP A 17 15.23 8.89 20.02
C ASP A 17 13.93 9.47 19.44
N LEU A 18 13.52 9.02 18.26
CA LEU A 18 12.24 9.44 17.69
C LEU A 18 11.09 8.89 18.52
N PRO A 19 10.04 9.72 18.78
CA PRO A 19 8.88 9.27 19.51
C PRO A 19 8.29 8.00 18.88
N SER A 20 8.34 6.89 19.61
CA SER A 20 7.70 5.65 19.19
C SER A 20 6.20 5.73 19.48
N SER A 21 5.39 5.73 18.44
CA SER A 21 3.97 5.46 18.57
C SER A 21 3.73 3.94 18.50
N PRO A 22 2.76 3.38 19.26
CA PRO A 22 2.37 1.97 19.14
C PRO A 22 1.88 1.62 17.73
N GLY A 23 1.81 2.61 16.84
CA GLY A 23 1.36 2.46 15.47
C GLY A 23 -0.17 2.44 15.37
N HIS A 24 -0.67 2.37 14.14
CA HIS A 24 -2.10 2.22 13.90
C HIS A 24 -2.49 0.75 14.14
N PRO A 25 -3.42 0.43 15.10
CA PRO A 25 -3.74 -0.95 15.46
C PRO A 25 -4.16 -1.83 14.28
N PHE A 26 -4.87 -1.25 13.31
CA PHE A 26 -5.27 -1.92 12.09
C PHE A 26 -4.06 -2.35 11.25
N TYR A 27 -3.13 -1.43 10.92
CA TYR A 27 -1.95 -1.74 10.12
C TYR A 27 -1.01 -2.71 10.82
N SER A 28 -0.94 -2.67 12.15
CA SER A 28 -0.15 -3.63 12.93
C SER A 28 -0.70 -5.05 12.79
N LYS A 29 -2.02 -5.22 12.91
CA LYS A 29 -2.68 -6.52 12.73
C LYS A 29 -2.60 -7.00 11.28
N LEU A 30 -2.86 -6.11 10.32
CA LEU A 30 -2.76 -6.42 8.90
C LEU A 30 -1.34 -6.89 8.54
N SER A 31 -0.31 -6.16 9.00
CA SER A 31 1.08 -6.55 8.77
C SER A 31 1.39 -7.93 9.36
N ALA A 32 0.96 -8.18 10.60
CA ALA A 32 1.19 -9.46 11.26
C ALA A 32 0.59 -10.64 10.48
N ILE A 33 -0.63 -10.49 9.95
CA ILE A 33 -1.26 -11.53 9.11
C ILE A 33 -0.49 -11.73 7.80
N LEU A 34 -0.17 -10.64 7.10
CA LEU A 34 0.52 -10.70 5.82
C LEU A 34 1.93 -11.30 5.96
N ASP A 35 2.63 -10.95 7.04
CA ASP A 35 3.99 -11.43 7.30
C ASP A 35 3.99 -12.92 7.69
N ALA A 36 3.06 -13.35 8.55
CA ALA A 36 2.92 -14.75 8.94
C ALA A 36 2.61 -15.67 7.74
N GLU A 37 1.89 -15.17 6.76
CA GLU A 37 1.48 -15.91 5.56
C GLU A 37 2.45 -15.74 4.38
N GLY A 38 3.56 -15.03 4.55
CA GLY A 38 4.59 -14.86 3.51
C GLY A 38 4.16 -14.04 2.30
N PHE A 39 3.34 -13.02 2.52
CA PHE A 39 2.73 -12.19 1.48
C PHE A 39 3.71 -11.63 0.46
N ASP A 40 4.84 -11.07 0.90
CA ASP A 40 5.77 -10.39 -0.01
C ASP A 40 6.36 -11.40 -1.02
N ARG A 41 6.75 -12.59 -0.55
CA ARG A 41 7.22 -13.66 -1.42
C ARG A 41 6.13 -14.14 -2.39
N PHE A 42 4.90 -14.29 -1.90
CA PHE A 42 3.77 -14.65 -2.77
C PHE A 42 3.55 -13.61 -3.87
N ALA A 43 3.56 -12.32 -3.53
CA ALA A 43 3.40 -11.22 -4.50
C ALA A 43 4.54 -11.21 -5.53
N GLU A 44 5.79 -11.43 -5.10
CA GLU A 44 6.95 -11.53 -5.97
C GLU A 44 6.82 -12.71 -6.95
N ASP A 45 6.42 -13.88 -6.47
CA ASP A 45 6.23 -15.06 -7.31
C ASP A 45 5.14 -14.86 -8.37
N GLN A 46 4.01 -14.25 -8.00
CA GLN A 46 2.92 -13.90 -8.94
C GLN A 46 3.36 -12.87 -9.99
N CYS A 47 4.24 -11.96 -9.62
CA CYS A 47 4.67 -10.86 -10.48
C CYS A 47 5.95 -11.16 -11.28
N ARG A 48 6.63 -12.28 -11.03
CA ARG A 48 7.94 -12.60 -11.64
C ARG A 48 7.98 -12.42 -13.16
N ARG A 49 6.92 -12.78 -13.86
CA ARG A 49 6.83 -12.68 -15.32
C ARG A 49 6.83 -11.24 -15.87
N PHE A 50 6.53 -10.25 -15.02
CA PHE A 50 6.48 -8.84 -15.43
C PHE A 50 7.78 -8.09 -15.15
N TYR A 51 8.71 -8.69 -14.42
CA TYR A 51 9.97 -8.07 -14.02
C TYR A 51 11.15 -8.72 -14.73
N ALA A 52 12.06 -7.88 -15.24
CA ALA A 52 13.28 -8.38 -15.85
C ALA A 52 14.21 -8.99 -14.79
N PRO A 53 14.78 -10.19 -15.06
CA PRO A 53 15.57 -10.90 -14.05
C PRO A 53 16.90 -10.24 -13.68
N THR A 54 17.51 -9.45 -14.56
CA THR A 54 18.91 -9.01 -14.39
C THR A 54 19.25 -7.61 -14.87
N MET A 55 18.39 -6.88 -15.57
CA MET A 55 18.73 -5.57 -16.14
C MET A 55 17.57 -4.58 -16.02
N GLY A 56 17.89 -3.33 -15.67
CA GLY A 56 16.94 -2.22 -15.64
C GLY A 56 17.10 -1.36 -14.38
N ARG A 57 16.43 -0.20 -14.39
CA ARG A 57 16.29 0.65 -13.21
C ARG A 57 15.55 -0.14 -12.12
N PRO A 58 15.97 -0.07 -10.84
CA PRO A 58 15.22 -0.68 -9.75
C PRO A 58 13.74 -0.28 -9.84
N SER A 59 12.88 -1.28 -9.99
CA SER A 59 11.43 -1.10 -10.05
C SER A 59 10.86 -1.22 -8.64
N LEU A 60 9.62 -0.74 -8.46
CA LEU A 60 8.92 -0.90 -7.19
C LEU A 60 8.69 -2.39 -6.92
N GLU A 61 9.14 -2.87 -5.76
CA GLU A 61 8.99 -4.26 -5.34
C GLU A 61 7.51 -4.66 -5.29
N PRO A 62 7.12 -5.85 -5.81
CA PRO A 62 5.73 -6.28 -5.83
C PRO A 62 5.05 -6.23 -4.46
N GLY A 63 5.69 -6.74 -3.41
CA GLY A 63 5.16 -6.71 -2.06
C GLY A 63 4.86 -5.29 -1.58
N ARG A 64 5.79 -4.35 -1.78
CA ARG A 64 5.62 -2.94 -1.44
C ARG A 64 4.51 -2.28 -2.28
N TYR A 65 4.46 -2.57 -3.57
CA TYR A 65 3.44 -2.06 -4.47
C TYR A 65 2.03 -2.46 -4.01
N PHE A 66 1.81 -3.74 -3.74
CA PHE A 66 0.49 -4.20 -3.29
C PHE A 66 0.13 -3.70 -1.90
N ARG A 67 1.10 -3.55 -0.98
CA ARG A 67 0.85 -2.88 0.31
C ARG A 67 0.40 -1.43 0.13
N LEU A 68 0.96 -0.68 -0.82
CA LEU A 68 0.49 0.66 -1.18
C LEU A 68 -0.95 0.66 -1.72
N LEU A 69 -1.30 -0.32 -2.57
CA LEU A 69 -2.68 -0.46 -3.05
C LEU A 69 -3.64 -0.80 -1.91
N LEU A 70 -3.23 -1.64 -0.95
CA LEU A 70 -4.03 -1.93 0.24
C LEU A 70 -4.26 -0.68 1.10
N VAL A 71 -3.26 0.21 1.23
CA VAL A 71 -3.46 1.52 1.88
C VAL A 71 -4.52 2.32 1.14
N GLY A 72 -4.42 2.43 -0.18
CA GLY A 72 -5.42 3.10 -1.01
C GLY A 72 -6.81 2.55 -0.77
N TYR A 73 -6.95 1.24 -0.80
CA TYR A 73 -8.22 0.55 -0.59
C TYR A 73 -8.81 0.81 0.80
N PHE A 74 -8.04 0.59 1.87
CA PHE A 74 -8.55 0.71 3.24
C PHE A 74 -8.79 2.16 3.69
N GLU A 75 -8.09 3.13 3.13
CA GLU A 75 -8.27 4.55 3.42
C GLU A 75 -9.17 5.29 2.40
N GLY A 76 -9.69 4.58 1.39
CA GLY A 76 -10.57 5.18 0.36
C GLY A 76 -9.84 6.19 -0.53
N LEU A 77 -8.56 5.93 -0.86
CA LEU A 77 -7.76 6.81 -1.70
C LEU A 77 -7.84 6.36 -3.16
N ASP A 78 -8.59 7.07 -3.98
CA ASP A 78 -8.86 6.70 -5.37
C ASP A 78 -7.71 6.98 -6.34
N ALA A 79 -6.75 7.82 -5.95
CA ALA A 79 -5.65 8.23 -6.82
C ALA A 79 -4.28 7.81 -6.27
N GLU A 80 -3.37 7.38 -7.17
CA GLU A 80 -2.00 7.04 -6.81
C GLU A 80 -1.24 8.19 -6.14
N ARG A 81 -1.61 9.44 -6.44
CA ARG A 81 -1.03 10.62 -5.80
C ARG A 81 -1.41 10.68 -4.32
N GLY A 82 -2.67 10.38 -3.98
CA GLY A 82 -3.13 10.29 -2.59
C GLY A 82 -2.39 9.19 -1.82
N ILE A 83 -2.20 8.02 -2.45
CA ILE A 83 -1.45 6.89 -1.87
C ILE A 83 0.02 7.29 -1.63
N ALA A 84 0.67 7.93 -2.61
CA ALA A 84 2.05 8.39 -2.48
C ALA A 84 2.21 9.41 -1.35
N TRP A 85 1.34 10.41 -1.26
CA TRP A 85 1.35 11.40 -0.18
C TRP A 85 1.12 10.74 1.18
N ARG A 86 0.16 9.84 1.27
CA ARG A 86 -0.14 9.14 2.53
C ARG A 86 1.04 8.31 3.00
N ALA A 87 1.77 7.66 2.08
CA ALA A 87 2.99 6.92 2.39
C ALA A 87 4.15 7.84 2.79
N ALA A 88 4.20 9.06 2.27
CA ALA A 88 5.22 10.05 2.65
C ALA A 88 5.02 10.59 4.06
N ASP A 89 3.76 10.92 4.44
CA ASP A 89 3.44 11.67 5.64
C ASP A 89 3.21 10.81 6.89
N SER A 90 2.91 9.50 6.73
CA SER A 90 2.53 8.66 7.85
C SER A 90 3.59 7.64 8.21
N LEU A 91 4.17 7.74 9.39
CA LEU A 91 5.10 6.75 9.92
C LEU A 91 4.48 5.35 10.06
N ALA A 92 3.18 5.27 10.38
CA ALA A 92 2.46 4.00 10.47
C ALA A 92 2.32 3.33 9.09
N VAL A 93 1.98 4.11 8.06
CA VAL A 93 1.89 3.62 6.69
C VAL A 93 3.27 3.27 6.15
N ARG A 94 4.30 4.12 6.38
CA ARG A 94 5.69 3.81 5.99
C ARG A 94 6.13 2.44 6.53
N ARG A 95 5.88 2.19 7.83
CA ARG A 95 6.18 0.89 8.45
C ARG A 95 5.42 -0.26 7.77
N PHE A 96 4.14 -0.07 7.50
CA PHE A 96 3.31 -1.07 6.83
C PHE A 96 3.79 -1.39 5.42
N VAL A 97 4.18 -0.38 4.63
CA VAL A 97 4.70 -0.56 3.26
C VAL A 97 6.20 -0.87 3.23
N ARG A 98 6.82 -1.10 4.40
CA ARG A 98 8.25 -1.44 4.54
C ARG A 98 9.18 -0.38 3.97
N LEU A 99 8.85 0.88 4.21
CA LEU A 99 9.64 2.03 3.81
C LEU A 99 10.44 2.56 5.01
N GLY A 100 11.74 2.57 4.91
CA GLY A 100 12.63 3.14 5.93
C GLY A 100 12.39 4.63 6.14
N ILE A 101 12.76 5.14 7.30
CA ILE A 101 12.55 6.56 7.63
C ILE A 101 13.32 7.49 6.68
N GLU A 102 14.50 7.07 6.26
CA GLU A 102 15.40 7.76 5.35
C GLU A 102 15.08 7.54 3.86
N GLU A 103 14.25 6.54 3.54
CA GLU A 103 13.87 6.25 2.15
C GLU A 103 12.84 7.27 1.64
N ALA A 104 12.99 7.70 0.40
CA ALA A 104 11.96 8.47 -0.28
C ALA A 104 10.73 7.59 -0.56
N ALA A 105 9.55 8.12 -0.29
CA ALA A 105 8.30 7.43 -0.66
C ALA A 105 8.22 7.30 -2.19
N PRO A 106 7.68 6.17 -2.70
CA PRO A 106 7.45 6.01 -4.13
C PRO A 106 6.56 7.11 -4.70
N ASP A 107 6.99 7.71 -5.79
CA ASP A 107 6.22 8.72 -6.51
C ASP A 107 4.98 8.08 -7.17
N HIS A 108 3.91 8.85 -7.29
CA HIS A 108 2.64 8.41 -7.90
C HIS A 108 2.82 7.88 -9.33
N SER A 109 3.78 8.44 -10.09
CA SER A 109 4.07 7.96 -11.45
C SER A 109 4.70 6.56 -11.45
N THR A 110 5.47 6.24 -10.40
CA THR A 110 6.03 4.90 -10.19
C THR A 110 4.94 3.90 -9.87
N ILE A 111 4.02 4.23 -8.96
CA ILE A 111 2.86 3.40 -8.62
C ILE A 111 2.00 3.18 -9.88
N SER A 112 1.70 4.23 -10.64
CA SER A 112 0.90 4.16 -11.86
C SER A 112 1.57 3.32 -12.97
N ARG A 113 2.90 3.41 -13.12
CA ARG A 113 3.65 2.57 -14.07
C ARG A 113 3.60 1.10 -13.67
N THR A 114 3.79 0.79 -12.40
CA THR A 114 3.71 -0.57 -11.89
C THR A 114 2.30 -1.15 -12.07
N ARG A 115 1.25 -0.34 -11.85
CA ARG A 115 -0.13 -0.75 -12.10
C ARG A 115 -0.38 -1.17 -13.56
N ARG A 116 0.20 -0.46 -14.51
CA ARG A 116 0.08 -0.78 -15.93
C ARG A 116 0.95 -1.95 -16.38
N LEU A 117 2.02 -2.23 -15.64
CA LEU A 117 2.92 -3.34 -15.92
C LEU A 117 2.28 -4.69 -15.58
N ILE A 118 1.58 -4.76 -14.45
CA ILE A 118 0.98 -5.98 -13.92
C ILE A 118 -0.45 -6.11 -14.48
N ASP A 119 -0.82 -7.29 -14.95
CA ASP A 119 -2.15 -7.53 -15.49
C ASP A 119 -3.25 -7.60 -14.41
N VAL A 120 -4.50 -7.49 -14.83
CA VAL A 120 -5.67 -7.47 -13.96
C VAL A 120 -5.85 -8.80 -13.23
N ASP A 121 -5.54 -9.91 -13.90
CA ASP A 121 -5.71 -11.25 -13.30
C ASP A 121 -4.75 -11.48 -12.14
N THR A 122 -3.52 -10.98 -12.27
CA THR A 122 -2.54 -11.01 -11.16
C THR A 122 -2.99 -10.12 -10.00
N HIS A 123 -3.51 -8.91 -10.27
CA HIS A 123 -4.10 -8.06 -9.24
C HIS A 123 -5.24 -8.81 -8.52
N ARG A 124 -6.16 -9.39 -9.28
CA ARG A 124 -7.29 -10.14 -8.72
C ARG A 124 -6.82 -11.31 -7.86
N ALA A 125 -5.86 -12.11 -8.34
CA ALA A 125 -5.32 -13.23 -7.59
C ALA A 125 -4.71 -12.80 -6.25
N ILE A 126 -3.91 -11.73 -6.25
CA ILE A 126 -3.26 -11.22 -5.03
C ILE A 126 -4.30 -10.65 -4.05
N PHE A 127 -5.26 -9.84 -4.52
CA PHE A 127 -6.30 -9.30 -3.66
C PHE A 127 -7.22 -10.39 -3.10
N THR A 128 -7.58 -11.39 -3.89
CA THR A 128 -8.37 -12.55 -3.42
C THR A 128 -7.60 -13.30 -2.33
N TRP A 129 -6.31 -13.54 -2.53
CA TRP A 129 -5.46 -14.18 -1.55
C TRP A 129 -5.41 -13.39 -0.24
N VAL A 130 -5.22 -12.07 -0.31
CA VAL A 130 -5.23 -11.19 0.88
C VAL A 130 -6.58 -11.27 1.60
N GLN A 131 -7.70 -11.15 0.89
CA GLN A 131 -9.04 -11.23 1.48
C GLN A 131 -9.24 -12.54 2.25
N GLN A 132 -8.86 -13.68 1.66
CA GLN A 132 -8.97 -14.98 2.32
C GLN A 132 -8.20 -15.03 3.63
N ARG A 133 -6.97 -14.48 3.68
CA ARG A 133 -6.15 -14.42 4.88
C ARG A 133 -6.72 -13.47 5.94
N LEU A 134 -7.27 -12.35 5.53
CA LEU A 134 -7.92 -11.39 6.44
C LEU A 134 -9.21 -11.94 7.06
N VAL A 135 -9.95 -12.76 6.32
CA VAL A 135 -11.11 -13.49 6.87
C VAL A 135 -10.66 -14.54 7.87
N ALA A 136 -9.69 -15.37 7.50
CA ALA A 136 -9.14 -16.39 8.39
C ALA A 136 -8.54 -15.79 9.68
N GLY A 137 -7.89 -14.62 9.57
CA GLY A 137 -7.35 -13.85 10.69
C GLY A 137 -8.38 -13.03 11.48
N GLY A 138 -9.68 -13.09 11.11
CA GLY A 138 -10.76 -12.40 11.81
C GLY A 138 -10.77 -10.87 11.64
N LEU A 139 -9.97 -10.33 10.70
CA LEU A 139 -9.93 -8.90 10.42
C LEU A 139 -11.10 -8.44 9.53
N LEU A 140 -11.61 -9.32 8.68
CA LEU A 140 -12.78 -9.10 7.84
C LEU A 140 -13.89 -10.09 8.20
N LYS A 141 -15.13 -9.60 8.24
CA LYS A 141 -16.31 -10.45 8.40
C LYS A 141 -16.78 -10.89 7.02
N GLY A 142 -16.90 -12.21 6.79
CA GLY A 142 -17.11 -12.83 5.46
C GLY A 142 -18.30 -12.33 4.61
N ARG A 143 -19.25 -11.57 5.18
CA ARG A 143 -20.37 -10.98 4.41
C ARG A 143 -20.00 -9.77 3.55
N THR A 144 -18.88 -9.12 3.81
CA THR A 144 -18.47 -7.89 3.12
C THR A 144 -17.57 -8.15 1.90
N ILE A 145 -17.00 -9.36 1.78
CA ILE A 145 -15.95 -9.67 0.79
C ILE A 145 -16.48 -9.73 -0.65
N ALA A 146 -17.67 -10.25 -0.88
CA ALA A 146 -18.23 -10.42 -2.23
C ALA A 146 -18.52 -9.08 -2.92
N ILE A 147 -18.83 -8.04 -2.15
CA ILE A 147 -19.14 -6.70 -2.66
C ILE A 147 -17.85 -5.96 -3.03
N ASP A 148 -16.79 -6.14 -2.25
CA ASP A 148 -15.52 -5.41 -2.42
C ASP A 148 -14.70 -5.88 -3.62
N ALA A 149 -14.75 -7.16 -3.98
CA ALA A 149 -14.08 -7.67 -5.18
C ALA A 149 -14.65 -7.01 -6.46
N THR A 150 -15.97 -6.77 -6.49
CA THR A 150 -16.64 -6.07 -7.60
C THR A 150 -16.28 -4.59 -7.64
N THR A 151 -16.11 -3.94 -6.48
CA THR A 151 -15.71 -2.53 -6.39
C THR A 151 -14.27 -2.32 -6.83
N LEU A 152 -13.37 -3.27 -6.57
CA LEU A 152 -11.98 -3.24 -7.09
C LEU A 152 -11.94 -3.36 -8.63
N GLU A 153 -12.77 -4.19 -9.23
CA GLU A 153 -12.94 -4.26 -10.68
C GLU A 153 -13.50 -2.93 -11.24
N ALA A 154 -14.52 -2.37 -10.59
CA ALA A 154 -15.12 -1.10 -10.99
C ALA A 154 -14.12 0.06 -10.93
N ASN A 155 -13.32 0.18 -9.87
CA ASN A 155 -12.31 1.23 -9.74
C ASN A 155 -11.14 1.06 -10.74
N ALA A 156 -10.78 -0.16 -11.10
CA ALA A 156 -9.81 -0.41 -12.17
C ALA A 156 -10.39 -0.08 -13.56
N ALA A 157 -11.69 -0.28 -13.75
CA ALA A 157 -12.41 -0.03 -15.02
C ALA A 157 -12.93 1.40 -15.15
N MET A 158 -13.22 2.12 -14.08
CA MET A 158 -13.83 3.47 -14.12
C MET A 158 -12.98 4.54 -14.81
N ARG A 159 -11.69 4.34 -15.01
CA ARG A 159 -10.85 5.24 -15.80
C ARG A 159 -11.01 5.06 -17.33
N SER A 160 -11.66 3.99 -17.78
CA SER A 160 -11.97 3.75 -19.21
C SER A 160 -13.38 4.18 -19.61
N ILE A 161 -14.23 4.57 -18.66
CA ILE A 161 -15.56 5.09 -18.94
C ILE A 161 -15.43 6.58 -19.27
N VAL A 162 -15.29 6.87 -20.58
CA VAL A 162 -15.50 8.21 -21.11
C VAL A 162 -16.96 8.57 -20.86
N ARG A 163 -17.23 9.57 -20.02
CA ARG A 163 -18.55 10.20 -19.93
C ARG A 163 -18.92 10.69 -21.33
N ARG A 164 -19.85 10.02 -21.97
CA ARG A 164 -20.62 10.63 -23.05
C ARG A 164 -21.66 11.51 -22.38
N ASP A 165 -21.37 12.78 -22.29
CA ASP A 165 -22.39 13.78 -22.03
C ASP A 165 -23.26 13.81 -23.30
N THR A 166 -24.41 13.16 -23.20
CA THR A 166 -25.51 13.37 -24.17
C THR A 166 -26.10 14.73 -23.85
N GLY A 167 -25.82 15.72 -24.75
CA GLY A 167 -26.46 17.03 -24.76
C GLY A 167 -27.98 16.96 -24.92
#